data_fad453efcffbdf453fdba8f1c1e3cb3a
#
_entry.id   fad453efcffbdf453fdba8f1c1e3cb3a
#
_cell.length_a   1.000
_cell.length_b   1.000
_cell.length_c   1.000
_cell.angle_alpha   90.00
_cell.angle_beta   90.00
_cell.angle_gamma   90.00
#
_symmetry.space_group_name_H-M   'P 1'
#
loop_
_entity.id
_entity.type
_entity.pdbx_description
1 polymer ?
#
loop_
_entity_poly.entity_id
_entity_poly.type
_entity_poly.pdbx_seq_one_letter_code
_entity_poly.pdbx_strand_id
1 'polypeptide(L)'
;MYCCGVTVYDLCHLGHARSYINWDVLRRYLIWRSYDVTFVQNYTDIDDKILNKAAAEGSTMKVVSARNIEAFEIDMARLNI
;
A
#
# COMPACT_ATOMS: atom_id res chain seq x y z
N MET A 1 -7.89 10.22 9.06
CA MET A 1 -7.06 9.04 9.38
C MET A 1 -5.84 9.03 8.47
N TYR A 2 -4.69 8.80 9.02
CA TYR A 2 -3.47 8.63 8.26
C TYR A 2 -2.86 7.25 8.58
N CYS A 3 -2.63 6.44 7.55
CA CYS A 3 -2.02 5.11 7.70
C CYS A 3 -0.76 5.03 6.86
N CYS A 4 0.32 4.51 7.44
CA CYS A 4 1.52 4.22 6.68
C CYS A 4 1.23 3.13 5.65
N GLY A 5 1.65 3.37 4.42
CA GLY A 5 1.53 2.40 3.34
C GLY A 5 2.72 1.46 3.25
N VAL A 6 2.72 0.65 2.21
CA VAL A 6 3.79 -0.32 1.96
C VAL A 6 5.04 0.35 1.40
N THR A 7 6.20 -0.27 1.65
CA THR A 7 7.41 -0.02 0.88
C THR A 7 7.34 -0.84 -0.41
N VAL A 8 7.34 -0.16 -1.54
CA VAL A 8 6.98 -0.76 -2.84
C VAL A 8 8.18 -1.43 -3.54
N TYR A 9 8.84 -2.33 -2.84
CA TYR A 9 9.96 -3.12 -3.37
C TYR A 9 9.54 -4.52 -3.83
N ASP A 10 8.36 -4.98 -3.45
CA ASP A 10 7.83 -6.30 -3.81
C ASP A 10 6.31 -6.29 -3.75
N LEU A 11 5.69 -7.40 -4.16
CA LEU A 11 4.26 -7.60 -4.05
C LEU A 11 3.81 -7.59 -2.59
N CYS A 12 2.58 -7.19 -2.34
CA CYS A 12 2.00 -7.31 -1.01
C CYS A 12 1.71 -8.78 -0.68
N HIS A 13 1.62 -9.08 0.59
CA HIS A 13 1.29 -10.41 1.09
C HIS A 13 0.11 -10.35 2.06
N LEU A 14 -0.32 -11.50 2.54
CA LEU A 14 -1.49 -11.63 3.42
C LEU A 14 -1.40 -10.76 4.69
N GLY A 15 -0.20 -10.54 5.22
CA GLY A 15 0.01 -9.65 6.37
C GLY A 15 -0.38 -8.20 6.06
N HIS A 16 -0.06 -7.71 4.87
CA HIS A 16 -0.49 -6.39 4.40
C HIS A 16 -2.02 -6.34 4.27
N ALA A 17 -2.61 -7.33 3.64
CA ALA A 17 -4.06 -7.42 3.48
C ALA A 17 -4.77 -7.37 4.83
N ARG A 18 -4.29 -8.11 5.81
CA ARG A 18 -4.84 -8.11 7.17
C ARG A 18 -4.82 -6.72 7.80
N SER A 19 -3.72 -6.02 7.71
CA SER A 19 -3.60 -4.66 8.26
C SER A 19 -4.56 -3.70 7.58
N TYR A 20 -4.59 -3.68 6.26
CA TYR A 20 -5.39 -2.71 5.51
C TYR A 20 -6.89 -2.99 5.58
N ILE A 21 -7.30 -4.25 5.68
CA ILE A 21 -8.70 -4.60 5.94
C ILE A 21 -9.14 -4.07 7.31
N ASN A 22 -8.30 -4.19 8.34
CA ASN A 22 -8.63 -3.67 9.67
C ASN A 22 -8.81 -2.15 9.66
N TRP A 23 -7.94 -1.42 8.96
CA TRP A 23 -8.08 0.03 8.82
C TRP A 23 -9.30 0.41 7.98
N ASP A 24 -9.63 -0.38 6.97
CA ASP A 24 -10.82 -0.16 6.14
C ASP A 24 -12.11 -0.39 6.94
N VAL A 25 -12.15 -1.40 7.79
CA VAL A 25 -13.28 -1.64 8.70
C VAL A 25 -13.47 -0.46 9.64
N LEU A 26 -12.40 0.05 10.24
CA LEU A 26 -12.48 1.23 11.11
C LEU A 26 -13.00 2.45 10.35
N ARG A 27 -12.49 2.69 9.15
CA ARG A 27 -12.93 3.79 8.29
C ARG A 27 -14.43 3.69 8.00
N ARG A 28 -14.91 2.52 7.60
CA ARG A 28 -16.33 2.28 7.30
C ARG A 28 -17.20 2.42 8.53
N TYR A 29 -16.74 1.95 9.67
CA TYR A 29 -17.44 2.11 10.94
C TYR A 29 -17.60 3.59 11.32
N LEU A 30 -16.56 4.38 11.19
CA LEU A 30 -16.61 5.82 11.47
C LEU A 30 -17.58 6.54 10.52
N ILE A 31 -17.59 6.19 9.24
CA ILE A 31 -18.53 6.73 8.26
C ILE A 31 -19.97 6.35 8.65
N TRP A 32 -20.18 5.11 9.04
CA TRP A 32 -21.50 4.64 9.50
C TRP A 32 -21.96 5.39 10.76
N ARG A 33 -21.04 5.77 11.62
CA ARG A 33 -21.32 6.61 12.81
C ARG A 33 -21.46 8.10 12.48
N SER A 34 -21.55 8.45 11.21
CA SER A 34 -21.77 9.83 10.73
C SER A 34 -20.58 10.77 10.89
N TYR A 35 -19.38 10.24 11.03
CA TYR A 35 -18.17 11.06 10.94
C TYR A 35 -17.84 11.34 9.48
N ASP A 36 -17.32 12.53 9.22
CA ASP A 36 -16.73 12.88 7.94
C ASP A 36 -15.26 12.43 7.93
N VAL A 37 -14.98 11.33 7.26
CA VAL A 37 -13.67 10.68 7.34
C VAL A 37 -12.85 10.98 6.09
N THR A 38 -11.71 11.64 6.28
CA THR A 38 -10.65 11.72 5.27
C THR A 38 -9.60 10.66 5.57
N PHE A 39 -9.40 9.74 4.65
CA PHE A 39 -8.42 8.67 4.75
C PHE A 39 -7.23 8.95 3.86
N VAL A 40 -6.05 8.98 4.44
CA VAL A 40 -4.79 9.22 3.72
C VAL A 40 -3.85 8.05 3.98
N GLN A 41 -3.31 7.51 2.90
CA GLN A 41 -2.31 6.45 2.95
C GLN A 41 -1.20 6.77 1.95
N ASN A 42 0.04 6.59 2.36
CA ASN A 42 1.18 6.84 1.51
C ASN A 42 1.76 5.55 0.91
N TYR A 43 2.69 5.73 -0.01
CA TYR A 43 3.66 4.70 -0.40
C TYR A 43 5.04 5.15 0.03
N THR A 44 5.88 4.20 0.44
CA THR A 44 7.31 4.43 0.58
C THR A 44 7.97 3.97 -0.71
N ASP A 45 8.27 4.91 -1.61
CA ASP A 45 8.80 4.66 -2.94
C ASP A 45 10.30 4.99 -3.09
N ILE A 46 10.91 5.51 -2.03
CA ILE A 46 12.36 5.75 -1.92
C ILE A 46 12.83 5.09 -0.63
N ASP A 47 13.57 3.99 -0.76
CA ASP A 47 14.06 3.19 0.36
C ASP A 47 15.20 2.29 -0.12
N ASP A 48 16.11 1.93 0.81
CA ASP A 48 17.23 1.04 0.49
C ASP A 48 16.76 -0.32 -0.02
N LYS A 49 15.62 -0.82 0.45
CA LYS A 49 15.04 -2.08 -0.02
C LYS A 49 14.67 -2.01 -1.49
N ILE A 50 14.15 -0.87 -1.95
CA ILE A 50 13.81 -0.65 -3.37
C ILE A 50 15.09 -0.57 -4.20
N LEU A 51 16.08 0.15 -3.71
CA LEU A 51 17.37 0.27 -4.36
C LEU A 51 18.06 -1.09 -4.52
N ASN A 52 18.08 -1.90 -3.49
CA ASN A 52 18.66 -3.24 -3.50
C ASN A 52 17.91 -4.17 -4.46
N LYS A 53 16.59 -4.09 -4.49
CA LYS A 53 15.76 -4.88 -5.41
C LYS A 53 16.02 -4.47 -6.86
N ALA A 54 16.11 -3.18 -7.14
CA ALA A 54 16.41 -2.67 -8.48
C ALA A 54 17.80 -3.13 -8.95
N ALA A 55 18.80 -3.08 -8.10
CA ALA A 55 20.15 -3.56 -8.39
C ALA A 55 20.17 -5.06 -8.68
N ALA A 56 19.45 -5.86 -7.90
CA ALA A 56 19.34 -7.31 -8.11
C ALA A 56 18.66 -7.68 -9.43
N GLU A 57 17.71 -6.88 -9.89
CA GLU A 57 16.99 -7.09 -11.15
C GLU A 57 17.64 -6.43 -12.35
N GLY A 58 18.69 -5.62 -12.16
CA GLY A 58 19.29 -4.82 -13.22
C GLY A 58 18.35 -3.72 -13.74
N SER A 59 17.51 -3.18 -12.88
CA SER A 59 16.49 -2.17 -13.17
C SER A 59 16.72 -0.88 -12.37
N THR A 60 15.76 0.04 -12.38
CA THR A 60 15.79 1.29 -11.62
C THR A 60 14.76 1.28 -10.49
N MET A 61 14.97 2.13 -9.48
CA MET A 61 14.01 2.30 -8.38
C MET A 61 12.63 2.72 -8.90
N LYS A 62 12.59 3.61 -9.89
CA LYS A 62 11.34 4.11 -10.49
C LYS A 62 10.53 2.97 -11.14
N VAL A 63 11.18 2.07 -11.86
CA VAL A 63 10.52 0.92 -12.50
C VAL A 63 10.00 -0.05 -11.46
N VAL A 64 10.81 -0.37 -10.45
CA VAL A 64 10.41 -1.29 -9.37
C VAL A 64 9.23 -0.72 -8.58
N SER A 65 9.29 0.53 -8.15
CA SER A 65 8.21 1.14 -7.36
C SER A 65 6.93 1.29 -8.16
N ALA A 66 6.99 1.75 -9.40
CA ALA A 66 5.80 1.91 -10.25
C ALA A 66 5.08 0.57 -10.49
N ARG A 67 5.83 -0.49 -10.79
CA ARG A 67 5.29 -1.84 -10.97
C ARG A 67 4.59 -2.36 -9.73
N ASN A 68 5.21 -2.18 -8.58
CA ASN A 68 4.66 -2.68 -7.32
C ASN A 68 3.50 -1.84 -6.79
N ILE A 69 3.48 -0.54 -7.05
CA ILE A 69 2.32 0.32 -6.77
C ILE A 69 1.11 -0.15 -7.57
N GLU A 70 1.26 -0.39 -8.86
CA GLU A 70 0.18 -0.88 -9.71
C GLU A 70 -0.37 -2.23 -9.21
N ALA A 71 0.53 -3.17 -8.90
CA ALA A 71 0.12 -4.47 -8.35
C ALA A 71 -0.60 -4.33 -7.02
N PHE A 72 -0.13 -3.46 -6.14
CA PHE A 72 -0.76 -3.19 -4.85
C PHE A 72 -2.17 -2.61 -5.02
N GLU A 73 -2.36 -1.66 -5.91
CA GLU A 73 -3.67 -1.06 -6.17
C GLU A 73 -4.67 -2.08 -6.71
N ILE A 74 -4.23 -2.98 -7.58
CA ILE A 74 -5.06 -4.08 -8.08
C ILE A 74 -5.48 -4.99 -6.92
N ASP A 75 -4.56 -5.36 -6.06
CA ASP A 75 -4.85 -6.23 -4.91
C ASP A 75 -5.81 -5.57 -3.92
N MET A 76 -5.63 -4.28 -3.63
CA MET A 76 -6.53 -3.54 -2.75
C MET A 76 -7.94 -3.43 -3.37
N ALA A 77 -8.05 -3.20 -4.66
CA ALA A 77 -9.34 -3.17 -5.35
C ALA A 77 -10.05 -4.52 -5.26
N ARG A 78 -9.33 -5.64 -5.35
CA ARG A 78 -9.90 -6.99 -5.17
C ARG A 78 -10.40 -7.24 -3.75
N LEU A 79 -9.81 -6.58 -2.77
CA LEU A 79 -10.26 -6.62 -1.37
C LEU A 79 -11.36 -5.59 -1.07
N ASN A 80 -11.76 -4.82 -2.08
CA ASN A 80 -12.77 -3.76 -1.94
C ASN A 80 -12.34 -2.63 -0.97
N ILE A 81 -11.07 -2.35 -0.98
CA ILE A 81 -10.46 -1.27 -0.19
C ILE A 81 -10.31 -0.01 -1.05
#